data_d521edeef0afa2c8f860fbd6d99bf5dc
#
_entry.id   d521edeef0afa2c8f860fbd6d99bf5dc
#
_cell.length_a   1.000
_cell.length_b   1.000
_cell.length_c   1.000
_cell.angle_alpha   90.00
_cell.angle_beta   90.00
_cell.angle_gamma   90.00
#
_symmetry.space_group_name_H-M   'P 1'
#
loop_
_entity.id
_entity.type
_entity.pdbx_description
1 polymer ?
#
loop_
_entity_poly.entity_id
_entity_poly.type
_entity_poly.pdbx_seq_one_letter_code
_entity_poly.pdbx_strand_id
1 'polypeptide(L)'
;MGFREEFWQVLSEINIANNFLKDEKVQWLSKLESHLNNHLPDRVFKYRACDTRSIDALSRNVLYAPPASYMNDPYDSLVYVDRDYIIESIKYGYSRNYIKDIRTQKTLPKSVVKLLPEEIAQQIIDSCLNLTEEEINEIENNNSQSVQQVIDNVNMFIDKAIKELQNRSYICSFASTHSDPSMWNRYADNNKGFVLEYEVNNTRFDTCRICKDLGTSKCDGSIAQAYWYPIIYREQRFDATEWIDYKVAQMAFASLGISCKSEYIPDILIYDKCCLLKGKAWEKEEEW
;
A
#
# COMPACT_ATOMS: atom_id res chain seq x y z
N MET A 1 10.64 6.98 -22.94
CA MET A 1 9.74 6.78 -21.79
C MET A 1 9.74 8.09 -21.02
N GLY A 2 8.60 8.58 -20.53
CA GLY A 2 8.58 9.81 -19.76
C GLY A 2 9.10 9.55 -18.33
N PHE A 3 9.62 10.60 -17.64
CA PHE A 3 10.24 10.44 -16.33
C PHE A 3 9.31 9.78 -15.28
N ARG A 4 8.00 10.01 -15.35
CA ARG A 4 7.00 9.41 -14.46
C ARG A 4 6.96 7.88 -14.60
N GLU A 5 7.06 7.39 -15.82
CA GLU A 5 7.09 5.95 -16.10
C GLU A 5 8.43 5.33 -15.70
N GLU A 6 9.54 6.03 -15.89
CA GLU A 6 10.86 5.61 -15.40
C GLU A 6 10.90 5.58 -13.87
N PHE A 7 10.33 6.59 -13.21
CA PHE A 7 10.18 6.61 -11.76
C PHE A 7 9.37 5.42 -11.25
N TRP A 8 8.23 5.14 -11.90
CA TRP A 8 7.41 3.99 -11.53
C TRP A 8 8.13 2.66 -11.73
N GLN A 9 8.89 2.54 -12.80
CA GLN A 9 9.69 1.34 -13.04
C GLN A 9 10.70 1.14 -11.90
N VAL A 10 11.46 2.17 -11.54
CA VAL A 10 12.39 2.13 -10.40
C VAL A 10 11.68 1.77 -9.10
N LEU A 11 10.55 2.41 -8.81
CA LEU A 11 9.75 2.14 -7.61
C LEU A 11 9.19 0.72 -7.58
N SER A 12 8.77 0.18 -8.73
CA SER A 12 8.22 -1.16 -8.87
C SER A 12 9.28 -2.25 -8.71
N GLU A 13 10.50 -1.99 -9.17
CA GLU A 13 11.64 -2.89 -9.01
C GLU A 13 12.09 -3.02 -7.55
N ILE A 14 11.74 -2.03 -6.71
CA ILE A 14 11.89 -2.11 -5.26
C ILE A 14 10.78 -3.04 -4.70
N ASN A 15 10.78 -4.27 -5.18
CA ASN A 15 9.98 -5.34 -4.60
C ASN A 15 10.84 -6.03 -3.54
N ILE A 16 10.78 -5.50 -2.34
CA ILE A 16 11.62 -5.91 -1.24
C ILE A 16 10.99 -7.10 -0.56
N ALA A 17 11.29 -8.28 -1.09
CA ALA A 17 11.28 -9.47 -0.27
C ALA A 17 12.49 -9.40 0.69
N ASN A 18 12.29 -9.61 1.90
CA ASN A 18 12.99 -9.31 3.12
C ASN A 18 14.43 -9.71 3.34
N ASN A 19 15.15 -10.20 2.40
CA ASN A 19 16.60 -10.40 2.56
C ASN A 19 17.38 -9.16 2.10
N PHE A 20 16.80 -7.98 2.34
CA PHE A 20 17.53 -6.75 2.11
C PHE A 20 18.67 -6.64 3.11
N LEU A 21 19.83 -6.97 2.65
CA LEU A 21 21.04 -6.51 3.28
C LEU A 21 20.94 -4.99 3.38
N LYS A 22 21.28 -4.44 4.53
CA LYS A 22 21.14 -3.01 4.85
C LYS A 22 21.71 -2.11 3.74
N ASP A 23 22.74 -2.58 3.07
CA ASP A 23 23.44 -1.88 1.99
C ASP A 23 22.65 -1.83 0.67
N GLU A 24 21.92 -2.89 0.32
CA GLU A 24 21.07 -2.91 -0.88
C GLU A 24 19.89 -1.96 -0.74
N LYS A 25 19.28 -1.92 0.45
CA LYS A 25 18.21 -0.97 0.75
C LYS A 25 18.66 0.47 0.58
N VAL A 26 19.84 0.82 1.06
CA VAL A 26 20.42 2.15 0.92
C VAL A 26 20.65 2.49 -0.55
N GLN A 27 21.17 1.55 -1.35
CA GLN A 27 21.40 1.76 -2.78
C GLN A 27 20.08 2.03 -3.55
N TRP A 28 19.03 1.27 -3.27
CA TRP A 28 17.73 1.47 -3.92
C TRP A 28 17.09 2.80 -3.55
N LEU A 29 17.09 3.15 -2.27
CA LEU A 29 16.58 4.44 -1.82
C LEU A 29 17.38 5.60 -2.44
N SER A 30 18.70 5.49 -2.52
CA SER A 30 19.56 6.49 -3.18
C SER A 30 19.26 6.61 -4.67
N LYS A 31 18.98 5.49 -5.36
CA LYS A 31 18.59 5.51 -6.79
C LYS A 31 17.25 6.23 -6.99
N LEU A 32 16.26 5.91 -6.13
CA LEU A 32 14.95 6.54 -6.17
C LEU A 32 15.04 8.05 -5.88
N GLU A 33 15.78 8.42 -4.85
CA GLU A 33 16.01 9.80 -4.45
C GLU A 33 16.75 10.59 -5.53
N SER A 34 17.78 10.01 -6.14
CA SER A 34 18.50 10.62 -7.26
C SER A 34 17.57 10.84 -8.46
N HIS A 35 16.72 9.86 -8.78
CA HIS A 35 15.77 10.01 -9.89
C HIS A 35 14.75 11.11 -9.61
N LEU A 36 14.23 11.19 -8.39
CA LEU A 36 13.31 12.25 -7.97
C LEU A 36 13.98 13.62 -8.05
N ASN A 37 15.16 13.80 -7.45
CA ASN A 37 15.85 15.08 -7.37
C ASN A 37 16.20 15.65 -8.75
N ASN A 38 16.44 14.79 -9.74
CA ASN A 38 16.71 15.22 -11.12
C ASN A 38 15.46 15.71 -11.88
N HIS A 39 14.26 15.44 -11.37
CA HIS A 39 12.99 15.73 -12.05
C HIS A 39 12.01 16.54 -11.21
N LEU A 40 12.37 16.87 -9.96
CA LEU A 40 11.55 17.74 -9.13
C LEU A 40 11.36 19.09 -9.83
N PRO A 41 10.13 19.58 -9.95
CA PRO A 41 9.90 20.92 -10.46
C PRO A 41 10.42 21.97 -9.46
N ASP A 42 10.88 23.12 -9.95
CA ASP A 42 11.24 24.23 -9.05
C ASP A 42 10.03 24.73 -8.25
N ARG A 43 8.86 24.65 -8.86
CA ARG A 43 7.60 25.18 -8.33
C ARG A 43 6.44 24.24 -8.58
N VAL A 44 5.52 24.22 -7.63
CA VAL A 44 4.23 23.52 -7.71
C VAL A 44 3.10 24.43 -7.29
N PHE A 45 1.89 24.13 -7.72
CA PHE A 45 0.75 25.01 -7.62
C PHE A 45 -0.44 24.32 -6.94
N LYS A 46 -1.06 25.01 -5.98
CA LYS A 46 -2.26 24.53 -5.29
C LYS A 46 -3.42 25.46 -5.58
N TYR A 47 -4.38 24.96 -6.35
CA TYR A 47 -5.63 25.66 -6.65
C TYR A 47 -6.58 25.60 -5.44
N ARG A 48 -7.26 26.70 -5.15
CA ARG A 48 -8.18 26.85 -4.02
C ARG A 48 -9.40 27.66 -4.39
N ALA A 49 -10.56 27.24 -3.90
CA ALA A 49 -11.75 28.09 -3.85
C ALA A 49 -11.51 29.29 -2.90
N CYS A 50 -12.14 30.41 -3.18
CA CYS A 50 -12.11 31.59 -2.29
C CYS A 50 -13.18 31.43 -1.19
N ASP A 51 -13.03 30.42 -0.34
CA ASP A 51 -13.92 30.13 0.78
C ASP A 51 -13.23 30.37 2.14
N THR A 52 -14.02 30.38 3.20
CA THR A 52 -13.54 30.64 4.58
C THR A 52 -12.45 29.64 4.98
N ARG A 53 -12.57 28.36 4.56
CA ARG A 53 -11.58 27.31 4.89
C ARG A 53 -10.25 27.57 4.20
N SER A 54 -10.29 27.91 2.92
CA SER A 54 -9.07 28.18 2.14
C SER A 54 -8.37 29.44 2.63
N ILE A 55 -9.13 30.48 2.98
CA ILE A 55 -8.58 31.73 3.54
C ILE A 55 -8.00 31.52 4.95
N ASP A 56 -8.68 30.76 5.82
CA ASP A 56 -8.12 30.40 7.14
C ASP A 56 -6.82 29.59 6.99
N ALA A 57 -6.80 28.59 6.10
CA ALA A 57 -5.61 27.81 5.83
C ALA A 57 -4.43 28.67 5.34
N LEU A 58 -4.71 29.63 4.44
CA LEU A 58 -3.72 30.58 3.94
C LEU A 58 -3.21 31.49 5.08
N SER A 59 -4.12 32.09 5.87
CA SER A 59 -3.75 32.98 6.97
C SER A 59 -2.89 32.31 8.03
N ARG A 60 -3.05 31.01 8.21
CA ARG A 60 -2.31 30.20 9.18
C ARG A 60 -1.09 29.49 8.58
N ASN A 61 -0.85 29.66 7.30
CA ASN A 61 0.20 28.98 6.55
C ASN A 61 0.18 27.45 6.77
N VAL A 62 -0.98 26.84 6.60
CA VAL A 62 -1.15 25.39 6.78
C VAL A 62 -1.71 24.73 5.53
N LEU A 63 -1.31 23.48 5.30
CA LEU A 63 -1.86 22.59 4.28
C LEU A 63 -2.69 21.50 4.95
N TYR A 64 -3.81 21.18 4.35
CA TYR A 64 -4.62 20.03 4.73
C TYR A 64 -4.33 18.87 3.80
N ALA A 65 -3.90 17.75 4.36
CA ALA A 65 -3.69 16.50 3.66
C ALA A 65 -4.65 15.45 4.25
N PRO A 66 -5.76 15.14 3.59
CA PRO A 66 -6.69 14.09 4.03
C PRO A 66 -6.14 12.70 3.70
N PRO A 67 -6.67 11.63 4.31
CA PRO A 67 -6.52 10.29 3.78
C PRO A 67 -7.08 10.19 2.36
N ALA A 68 -6.58 9.25 1.55
CA ALA A 68 -7.00 9.09 0.16
C ALA A 68 -8.51 8.84 0.01
N SER A 69 -9.14 8.16 0.96
CA SER A 69 -10.60 7.93 0.97
C SER A 69 -11.45 9.20 1.03
N TYR A 70 -10.85 10.36 1.33
CA TYR A 70 -11.53 11.67 1.36
C TYR A 70 -11.23 12.51 0.11
N MET A 71 -10.46 11.96 -0.83
CA MET A 71 -10.21 12.62 -2.11
C MET A 71 -11.50 12.64 -2.95
N ASN A 72 -11.55 13.55 -3.93
CA ASN A 72 -12.72 13.73 -4.80
C ASN A 72 -12.92 12.56 -5.79
N ASP A 73 -11.89 11.82 -6.10
CA ASP A 73 -12.00 10.59 -6.88
C ASP A 73 -12.06 9.37 -5.94
N PRO A 74 -13.17 8.63 -5.88
CA PRO A 74 -13.27 7.43 -5.05
C PRO A 74 -12.31 6.31 -5.45
N TYR A 75 -11.67 6.45 -6.61
CA TYR A 75 -10.66 5.51 -7.11
C TYR A 75 -9.25 5.88 -6.70
N ASP A 76 -9.03 7.05 -6.10
CA ASP A 76 -7.72 7.44 -5.60
C ASP A 76 -7.21 6.45 -4.54
N SER A 77 -6.00 5.94 -4.73
CA SER A 77 -5.36 4.92 -3.88
C SER A 77 -6.16 3.60 -3.73
N LEU A 78 -7.15 3.36 -4.58
CA LEU A 78 -7.88 2.11 -4.58
C LEU A 78 -7.08 1.05 -5.31
N VAL A 79 -6.84 -0.07 -4.62
CA VAL A 79 -6.06 -1.19 -5.15
C VAL A 79 -6.95 -2.24 -5.83
N TYR A 80 -6.34 -3.02 -6.72
CA TYR A 80 -6.90 -4.27 -7.22
C TYR A 80 -6.45 -5.42 -6.31
N VAL A 81 -7.33 -6.39 -6.09
CA VAL A 81 -7.05 -7.63 -5.37
C VAL A 81 -7.75 -8.76 -6.09
N ASP A 82 -7.00 -9.76 -6.52
CA ASP A 82 -7.54 -11.00 -7.08
C ASP A 82 -8.06 -11.88 -5.93
N ARG A 83 -9.34 -11.69 -5.62
CA ARG A 83 -10.01 -12.43 -4.54
C ARG A 83 -10.17 -13.90 -4.86
N ASP A 84 -10.41 -14.22 -6.13
CA ASP A 84 -10.61 -15.61 -6.57
C ASP A 84 -9.32 -16.40 -6.38
N TYR A 85 -8.18 -15.82 -6.71
CA TYR A 85 -6.87 -16.41 -6.43
C TYR A 85 -6.69 -16.72 -4.94
N ILE A 86 -6.97 -15.76 -4.05
CA ILE A 86 -6.83 -15.94 -2.60
C ILE A 86 -7.80 -17.03 -2.10
N ILE A 87 -9.05 -16.99 -2.53
CA ILE A 87 -10.08 -17.98 -2.13
C ILE A 87 -9.72 -19.38 -2.61
N GLU A 88 -9.27 -19.55 -3.84
CA GLU A 88 -8.85 -20.84 -4.37
C GLU A 88 -7.61 -21.38 -3.64
N SER A 89 -6.66 -20.50 -3.27
CA SER A 89 -5.51 -20.86 -2.44
C SER A 89 -5.96 -21.41 -1.08
N ILE A 90 -6.96 -20.76 -0.45
CA ILE A 90 -7.53 -21.23 0.82
C ILE A 90 -8.21 -22.57 0.66
N LYS A 91 -9.11 -22.72 -0.33
CA LYS A 91 -9.79 -24.00 -0.62
C LYS A 91 -8.80 -25.13 -0.84
N TYR A 92 -7.73 -24.85 -1.59
CA TYR A 92 -6.66 -25.83 -1.81
C TYR A 92 -5.99 -26.21 -0.48
N GLY A 93 -5.65 -25.25 0.39
CA GLY A 93 -5.04 -25.51 1.71
C GLY A 93 -5.92 -26.36 2.64
N TYR A 94 -7.25 -26.31 2.46
CA TYR A 94 -8.23 -27.13 3.20
C TYR A 94 -8.54 -28.48 2.55
N SER A 95 -7.97 -28.75 1.38
CA SER A 95 -8.26 -29.96 0.60
C SER A 95 -7.33 -31.12 0.98
N ARG A 96 -7.84 -32.34 0.74
CA ARG A 96 -7.02 -33.56 0.78
C ARG A 96 -5.81 -33.50 -0.15
N ASN A 97 -5.94 -32.82 -1.30
CA ASN A 97 -4.86 -32.70 -2.26
C ASN A 97 -3.66 -31.96 -1.69
N TYR A 98 -3.88 -30.96 -0.83
CA TYR A 98 -2.80 -30.23 -0.14
C TYR A 98 -1.92 -31.18 0.71
N ILE A 99 -2.57 -32.03 1.53
CA ILE A 99 -1.86 -33.03 2.34
C ILE A 99 -1.13 -34.04 1.46
N LYS A 100 -1.77 -34.51 0.38
CA LYS A 100 -1.18 -35.45 -0.57
C LYS A 100 0.04 -34.87 -1.29
N ASP A 101 -0.02 -33.62 -1.67
CA ASP A 101 1.10 -32.93 -2.32
C ASP A 101 2.28 -32.74 -1.36
N ILE A 102 2.03 -32.38 -0.08
CA ILE A 102 3.07 -32.32 0.95
C ILE A 102 3.72 -33.70 1.14
N ARG A 103 2.93 -34.75 1.22
CA ARG A 103 3.45 -36.13 1.37
C ARG A 103 4.32 -36.57 0.19
N THR A 104 3.92 -36.17 -1.02
CA THR A 104 4.62 -36.53 -2.27
C THR A 104 5.92 -35.72 -2.43
N GLN A 105 5.83 -34.41 -2.23
CA GLN A 105 6.92 -33.49 -2.49
C GLN A 105 7.84 -33.31 -1.27
N LYS A 106 7.41 -33.72 -0.09
CA LYS A 106 8.08 -33.53 1.22
C LYS A 106 8.46 -32.07 1.48
N THR A 107 7.64 -31.16 0.99
CA THR A 107 7.79 -29.72 1.19
C THR A 107 6.43 -29.05 1.23
N LEU A 108 6.37 -27.87 1.88
CA LEU A 108 5.23 -26.97 1.81
C LEU A 108 5.29 -26.11 0.53
N PRO A 109 4.17 -25.54 0.10
CA PRO A 109 4.16 -24.57 -0.99
C PRO A 109 5.14 -23.43 -0.73
N LYS A 110 5.79 -22.92 -1.78
CA LYS A 110 6.82 -21.86 -1.65
C LYS A 110 6.29 -20.61 -0.94
N SER A 111 5.03 -20.26 -1.15
CA SER A 111 4.35 -19.15 -0.48
C SER A 111 4.32 -19.32 1.04
N VAL A 112 4.10 -20.54 1.52
CA VAL A 112 4.04 -20.88 2.94
C VAL A 112 5.44 -20.96 3.56
N VAL A 113 6.39 -21.59 2.86
CA VAL A 113 7.79 -21.73 3.33
C VAL A 113 8.45 -20.36 3.58
N LYS A 114 8.14 -19.38 2.75
CA LYS A 114 8.63 -18.00 2.94
C LYS A 114 8.20 -17.38 4.27
N LEU A 115 7.03 -17.76 4.78
CA LEU A 115 6.40 -17.15 5.94
C LEU A 115 6.80 -17.82 7.25
N LEU A 116 7.05 -19.12 7.23
CA LEU A 116 7.22 -19.91 8.45
C LEU A 116 8.69 -20.09 8.84
N PRO A 117 9.00 -20.07 10.14
CA PRO A 117 10.26 -20.58 10.64
C PRO A 117 10.50 -22.02 10.15
N GLU A 118 11.75 -22.35 9.89
CA GLU A 118 12.12 -23.62 9.27
C GLU A 118 11.68 -24.82 10.13
N GLU A 119 11.81 -24.68 11.45
CA GLU A 119 11.39 -25.68 12.44
C GLU A 119 9.88 -25.94 12.39
N ILE A 120 9.07 -24.87 12.28
CA ILE A 120 7.61 -24.99 12.18
C ILE A 120 7.21 -25.61 10.84
N ALA A 121 7.86 -25.20 9.75
CA ALA A 121 7.61 -25.78 8.43
C ALA A 121 7.89 -27.29 8.46
N GLN A 122 9.00 -27.72 9.07
CA GLN A 122 9.36 -29.14 9.19
C GLN A 122 8.35 -29.90 10.04
N GLN A 123 7.91 -29.35 11.19
CA GLN A 123 6.89 -29.98 12.03
C GLN A 123 5.57 -30.23 11.29
N ILE A 124 5.15 -29.29 10.46
CA ILE A 124 3.93 -29.45 9.61
C ILE A 124 4.14 -30.57 8.60
N ILE A 125 5.30 -30.61 7.93
CA ILE A 125 5.63 -31.68 6.97
C ILE A 125 5.61 -33.04 7.67
N ASP A 126 6.27 -33.19 8.80
CA ASP A 126 6.36 -34.45 9.55
C ASP A 126 4.97 -34.88 10.03
N SER A 127 4.15 -33.94 10.48
CA SER A 127 2.76 -34.24 10.85
C SER A 127 1.97 -34.78 9.65
N CYS A 128 2.06 -34.14 8.49
CA CYS A 128 1.37 -34.61 7.27
C CYS A 128 1.86 -35.99 6.79
N LEU A 129 3.15 -36.27 6.96
CA LEU A 129 3.73 -37.60 6.58
C LEU A 129 3.21 -38.72 7.46
N ASN A 130 2.90 -38.46 8.73
CA ASN A 130 2.50 -39.45 9.71
C ASN A 130 0.96 -39.67 9.77
N LEU A 131 0.14 -38.85 9.08
CA LEU A 131 -1.32 -39.02 9.06
C LEU A 131 -1.71 -40.37 8.44
N THR A 132 -2.68 -41.05 9.04
CA THR A 132 -3.38 -42.20 8.42
C THR A 132 -4.41 -41.73 7.41
N GLU A 133 -4.90 -42.65 6.55
CA GLU A 133 -5.98 -42.32 5.60
C GLU A 133 -7.30 -42.02 6.33
N GLU A 134 -7.55 -42.62 7.50
CA GLU A 134 -8.72 -42.32 8.32
C GLU A 134 -8.67 -40.91 8.87
N GLU A 135 -7.53 -40.48 9.41
CA GLU A 135 -7.31 -39.11 9.88
C GLU A 135 -7.42 -38.08 8.75
N ILE A 136 -6.89 -38.39 7.55
CA ILE A 136 -7.05 -37.50 6.38
C ILE A 136 -8.54 -37.35 6.00
N ASN A 137 -9.31 -38.43 6.01
CA ASN A 137 -10.74 -38.38 5.74
C ASN A 137 -11.50 -37.56 6.80
N GLU A 138 -11.14 -37.70 8.07
CA GLU A 138 -11.71 -36.90 9.16
C GLU A 138 -11.39 -35.41 9.01
N ILE A 139 -10.14 -35.07 8.70
CA ILE A 139 -9.71 -33.69 8.43
C ILE A 139 -10.51 -33.12 7.25
N GLU A 140 -10.65 -33.86 6.13
CA GLU A 140 -11.39 -33.40 4.96
C GLU A 140 -12.87 -33.13 5.27
N ASN A 141 -13.50 -34.00 6.04
CA ASN A 141 -14.90 -33.82 6.44
C ASN A 141 -15.08 -32.58 7.34
N ASN A 142 -14.21 -32.40 8.32
CA ASN A 142 -14.22 -31.23 9.20
C ASN A 142 -13.94 -29.93 8.42
N ASN A 143 -12.98 -29.96 7.53
CA ASN A 143 -12.61 -28.83 6.67
C ASN A 143 -13.77 -28.43 5.75
N SER A 144 -14.47 -29.40 5.13
CA SER A 144 -15.60 -29.14 4.25
C SER A 144 -16.74 -28.39 4.95
N GLN A 145 -16.92 -28.58 6.24
CA GLN A 145 -17.93 -27.89 7.05
C GLN A 145 -17.51 -26.47 7.44
N SER A 146 -16.22 -26.21 7.60
CA SER A 146 -15.69 -24.95 8.12
C SER A 146 -15.16 -23.99 7.04
N VAL A 147 -14.79 -24.50 5.86
CA VAL A 147 -14.13 -23.70 4.82
C VAL A 147 -14.94 -22.48 4.37
N GLN A 148 -16.27 -22.59 4.29
CA GLN A 148 -17.11 -21.46 3.88
C GLN A 148 -17.04 -20.32 4.90
N GLN A 149 -17.08 -20.63 6.21
CA GLN A 149 -16.94 -19.65 7.26
C GLN A 149 -15.56 -18.96 7.21
N VAL A 150 -14.51 -19.71 6.89
CA VAL A 150 -13.16 -19.15 6.70
C VAL A 150 -13.14 -18.19 5.51
N ILE A 151 -13.74 -18.56 4.38
CA ILE A 151 -13.84 -17.72 3.18
C ILE A 151 -14.58 -16.42 3.49
N ASP A 152 -15.69 -16.49 4.23
CA ASP A 152 -16.48 -15.30 4.60
C ASP A 152 -15.65 -14.36 5.49
N ASN A 153 -14.95 -14.90 6.47
CA ASN A 153 -14.05 -14.13 7.34
C ASN A 153 -12.89 -13.49 6.55
N VAL A 154 -12.32 -14.22 5.61
CA VAL A 154 -11.23 -13.71 4.74
C VAL A 154 -11.74 -12.59 3.84
N ASN A 155 -12.93 -12.72 3.25
CA ASN A 155 -13.53 -11.63 2.46
C ASN A 155 -13.72 -10.35 3.28
N MET A 156 -14.22 -10.46 4.52
CA MET A 156 -14.33 -9.33 5.43
C MET A 156 -12.95 -8.72 5.76
N PHE A 157 -11.95 -9.57 5.93
CA PHE A 157 -10.59 -9.13 6.18
C PHE A 157 -9.99 -8.39 4.97
N ILE A 158 -10.19 -8.91 3.75
CA ILE A 158 -9.75 -8.27 2.50
C ILE A 158 -10.34 -6.86 2.38
N ASP A 159 -11.65 -6.72 2.62
CA ASP A 159 -12.32 -5.42 2.59
C ASP A 159 -11.72 -4.43 3.59
N LYS A 160 -11.42 -4.90 4.79
CA LYS A 160 -10.78 -4.09 5.83
C LYS A 160 -9.36 -3.70 5.43
N ALA A 161 -8.59 -4.62 4.89
CA ALA A 161 -7.20 -4.38 4.48
C ALA A 161 -7.11 -3.40 3.30
N ILE A 162 -8.02 -3.47 2.32
CA ILE A 162 -8.12 -2.50 1.22
C ILE A 162 -8.40 -1.09 1.78
N LYS A 163 -9.34 -0.98 2.72
CA LYS A 163 -9.64 0.31 3.38
C LYS A 163 -8.46 0.83 4.20
N GLU A 164 -7.72 -0.06 4.84
CA GLU A 164 -6.50 0.31 5.57
C GLU A 164 -5.45 0.89 4.63
N LEU A 165 -5.18 0.23 3.49
CA LEU A 165 -4.27 0.74 2.46
C LEU A 165 -4.67 2.15 2.01
N GLN A 166 -5.96 2.36 1.72
CA GLN A 166 -6.47 3.64 1.27
C GLN A 166 -6.41 4.75 2.34
N ASN A 167 -6.47 4.40 3.62
CA ASN A 167 -6.52 5.39 4.71
C ASN A 167 -5.18 5.60 5.42
N ARG A 168 -4.16 4.84 5.09
CA ARG A 168 -2.87 4.89 5.77
C ARG A 168 -2.06 6.14 5.46
N SER A 169 -2.20 6.64 4.24
CA SER A 169 -1.41 7.77 3.76
C SER A 169 -2.26 9.04 3.66
N TYR A 170 -1.64 10.16 4.01
CA TYR A 170 -2.23 11.48 3.92
C TYR A 170 -1.67 12.19 2.69
N ILE A 171 -2.54 12.67 1.81
CA ILE A 171 -2.18 13.16 0.48
C ILE A 171 -2.54 14.62 0.31
N CYS A 172 -1.62 15.39 -0.24
CA CYS A 172 -1.87 16.75 -0.69
C CYS A 172 -1.32 16.93 -2.10
N SER A 173 -2.18 16.88 -3.10
CA SER A 173 -1.79 17.02 -4.50
C SER A 173 -1.56 18.47 -4.90
N PHE A 174 -0.56 18.67 -5.76
CA PHE A 174 -0.21 19.95 -6.37
C PHE A 174 -0.12 19.78 -7.89
N ALA A 175 -0.43 20.80 -8.65
CA ALA A 175 -0.28 20.80 -10.09
C ALA A 175 1.11 21.32 -10.51
N SER A 176 1.60 20.86 -11.67
CA SER A 176 2.85 21.39 -12.26
C SER A 176 2.69 22.77 -12.87
N THR A 177 1.46 23.22 -13.13
CA THR A 177 1.19 24.51 -13.78
C THR A 177 0.06 25.28 -13.09
N HIS A 178 0.09 26.59 -13.19
CA HIS A 178 -0.97 27.49 -12.73
C HIS A 178 -1.88 27.94 -13.88
N SER A 179 -1.63 27.54 -15.13
CA SER A 179 -2.28 28.12 -16.32
C SER A 179 -3.32 27.19 -16.96
N ASP A 180 -3.59 26.00 -16.39
CA ASP A 180 -4.60 25.09 -16.93
C ASP A 180 -6.03 25.57 -16.61
N PRO A 181 -6.86 25.92 -17.63
CA PRO A 181 -8.21 26.37 -17.41
C PRO A 181 -9.10 25.30 -16.76
N SER A 182 -8.84 24.02 -16.97
CA SER A 182 -9.61 22.93 -16.38
C SER A 182 -9.40 22.85 -14.87
N MET A 183 -8.16 23.09 -14.41
CA MET A 183 -7.80 23.16 -13.00
C MET A 183 -8.47 24.38 -12.30
N TRP A 184 -8.46 25.54 -12.96
CA TRP A 184 -9.16 26.74 -12.48
C TRP A 184 -10.67 26.49 -12.34
N ASN A 185 -11.27 25.84 -13.34
CA ASN A 185 -12.69 25.53 -13.29
C ASN A 185 -13.03 24.56 -12.18
N ARG A 186 -12.23 23.51 -12.02
CA ARG A 186 -12.52 22.38 -11.13
C ARG A 186 -12.18 22.67 -9.68
N TYR A 187 -11.03 23.29 -9.41
CA TYR A 187 -10.45 23.44 -8.08
C TYR A 187 -10.41 24.87 -7.55
N ALA A 188 -10.72 25.86 -8.38
CA ALA A 188 -10.75 27.27 -8.02
C ALA A 188 -12.15 27.87 -8.19
N ASP A 189 -13.19 27.16 -7.78
CA ASP A 189 -14.60 27.61 -7.76
C ASP A 189 -15.01 28.27 -9.09
N ASN A 190 -14.94 27.51 -10.19
CA ASN A 190 -15.29 28.00 -11.52
C ASN A 190 -14.56 29.32 -11.89
N ASN A 191 -13.24 29.34 -11.73
CA ASN A 191 -12.35 30.47 -12.02
C ASN A 191 -12.51 31.69 -11.08
N LYS A 192 -13.14 31.55 -9.91
CA LYS A 192 -13.32 32.62 -8.92
C LYS A 192 -12.37 32.51 -7.74
N GLY A 193 -11.57 31.45 -7.68
CA GLY A 193 -10.63 31.15 -6.61
C GLY A 193 -9.27 31.79 -6.83
N PHE A 194 -8.27 31.17 -6.24
CA PHE A 194 -6.86 31.58 -6.32
C PHE A 194 -5.95 30.37 -6.43
N VAL A 195 -4.68 30.61 -6.78
CA VAL A 195 -3.65 29.59 -6.78
C VAL A 195 -2.52 30.03 -5.85
N LEU A 196 -1.98 29.08 -5.10
CA LEU A 196 -0.79 29.24 -4.26
C LEU A 196 0.38 28.59 -4.99
N GLU A 197 1.49 29.30 -5.06
CA GLU A 197 2.75 28.83 -5.60
C GLU A 197 3.67 28.44 -4.46
N TYR A 198 4.31 27.28 -4.57
CA TYR A 198 5.27 26.76 -3.62
C TYR A 198 6.59 26.48 -4.32
N GLU A 199 7.70 26.96 -3.75
CA GLU A 199 9.05 26.59 -4.17
C GLU A 199 9.43 25.24 -3.54
N VAL A 200 9.59 24.19 -4.35
CA VAL A 200 9.78 22.83 -3.88
C VAL A 200 11.00 22.69 -2.98
N ASN A 201 12.13 23.26 -3.39
CA ASN A 201 13.39 23.17 -2.64
C ASN A 201 13.38 23.94 -1.31
N ASN A 202 12.50 24.93 -1.17
CA ASN A 202 12.41 25.79 0.03
C ASN A 202 11.19 25.43 0.90
N THR A 203 10.29 24.60 0.41
CA THR A 203 9.10 24.19 1.17
C THR A 203 9.48 23.11 2.17
N ARG A 204 9.38 23.45 3.45
CA ARG A 204 9.53 22.52 4.57
C ARG A 204 8.21 22.39 5.30
N PHE A 205 7.82 21.18 5.58
CA PHE A 205 6.63 20.90 6.36
C PHE A 205 7.06 20.79 7.84
N ASP A 206 6.85 21.87 8.58
CA ASP A 206 7.17 21.91 10.02
C ASP A 206 6.08 21.23 10.82
N THR A 207 6.49 20.43 11.74
CA THR A 207 5.84 19.84 12.91
C THR A 207 4.31 19.66 12.90
N CYS A 208 3.94 18.47 13.25
CA CYS A 208 2.57 18.09 13.62
C CYS A 208 1.95 19.15 14.55
N ARG A 209 0.89 19.81 14.07
CA ARG A 209 0.16 20.82 14.84
C ARG A 209 -0.41 20.27 16.14
N ILE A 210 -0.84 18.99 16.12
CA ILE A 210 -1.36 18.30 17.31
C ILE A 210 -0.32 18.28 18.42
N CYS A 211 0.94 18.00 18.11
CA CYS A 211 2.02 18.01 19.09
C CYS A 211 2.31 19.42 19.60
N LYS A 212 2.20 20.43 18.73
CA LYS A 212 2.38 21.82 19.09
C LYS A 212 1.26 22.33 20.00
N ASP A 213 0.00 22.02 19.67
CA ASP A 213 -1.19 22.42 20.41
C ASP A 213 -1.29 21.71 21.77
N LEU A 214 -0.78 20.46 21.86
CA LEU A 214 -0.74 19.68 23.10
C LEU A 214 0.49 20.01 23.99
N GLY A 215 1.37 20.91 23.56
CA GLY A 215 2.58 21.29 24.31
C GLY A 215 3.56 20.13 24.52
N THR A 216 3.44 19.06 23.74
CA THR A 216 4.33 17.91 23.85
C THR A 216 5.62 18.19 23.10
N SER A 217 6.72 18.25 23.82
CA SER A 217 8.08 18.38 23.26
C SER A 217 8.58 17.10 22.56
N LYS A 218 7.76 16.05 22.49
CA LYS A 218 8.09 14.73 21.94
C LYS A 218 7.24 14.37 20.73
N CYS A 219 7.19 15.25 19.74
CA CYS A 219 6.84 14.81 18.41
C CYS A 219 8.10 14.14 17.85
N ASP A 220 8.06 12.84 17.61
CA ASP A 220 9.18 12.11 16.98
C ASP A 220 9.37 12.49 15.51
N GLY A 221 8.55 13.40 14.98
CA GLY A 221 8.61 13.85 13.59
C GLY A 221 8.15 12.78 12.56
N SER A 222 7.87 11.58 13.01
CA SER A 222 7.52 10.46 12.11
C SER A 222 6.20 10.67 11.37
N ILE A 223 5.33 11.53 11.89
CA ILE A 223 4.04 11.87 11.26
C ILE A 223 4.17 13.01 10.26
N ALA A 224 5.27 13.76 10.28
CA ALA A 224 5.45 14.98 9.50
C ALA A 224 6.49 14.87 8.38
N GLN A 225 6.95 13.66 8.04
CA GLN A 225 7.78 13.46 6.85
C GLN A 225 6.88 13.51 5.63
N ALA A 226 6.97 14.60 4.87
CA ALA A 226 6.34 14.73 3.57
C ALA A 226 7.41 14.61 2.48
N TYR A 227 7.08 13.86 1.45
CA TYR A 227 7.93 13.66 0.30
C TYR A 227 7.19 14.14 -0.94
N TRP A 228 7.93 14.69 -1.89
CA TRP A 228 7.41 15.03 -3.20
C TRP A 228 7.52 13.83 -4.13
N TYR A 229 6.38 13.39 -4.65
CA TYR A 229 6.33 12.29 -5.60
C TYR A 229 5.52 12.69 -6.84
N PRO A 230 5.94 12.27 -8.03
CA PRO A 230 5.12 12.43 -9.23
C PRO A 230 3.93 11.46 -9.18
N ILE A 231 2.74 11.92 -9.51
CA ILE A 231 1.59 11.02 -9.70
C ILE A 231 1.75 10.26 -11.02
N ILE A 232 1.49 8.99 -10.99
CA ILE A 232 1.55 8.08 -12.13
C ILE A 232 0.13 7.79 -12.63
N TYR A 233 -0.13 8.09 -13.89
CA TYR A 233 -1.45 7.94 -14.47
C TYR A 233 -1.55 6.66 -15.28
N ARG A 234 -2.47 5.75 -14.88
CA ARG A 234 -2.65 4.43 -15.49
C ARG A 234 -4.10 4.04 -15.59
N GLU A 235 -4.40 3.15 -16.55
CA GLU A 235 -5.70 2.50 -16.65
C GLU A 235 -5.89 1.43 -15.55
N GLN A 236 -4.81 0.79 -15.17
CA GLN A 236 -4.82 -0.30 -14.19
C GLN A 236 -4.47 0.22 -12.80
N ARG A 237 -5.18 -0.29 -11.81
CA ARG A 237 -4.89 -0.07 -10.40
C ARG A 237 -3.64 -0.84 -9.97
N PHE A 238 -3.07 -0.43 -8.85
CA PHE A 238 -2.02 -1.20 -8.21
C PHE A 238 -2.56 -2.57 -7.77
N ASP A 239 -1.86 -3.64 -8.16
CA ASP A 239 -2.20 -4.99 -7.73
C ASP A 239 -1.59 -5.27 -6.35
N ALA A 240 -2.43 -5.34 -5.34
CA ALA A 240 -2.06 -5.62 -3.95
C ALA A 240 -2.30 -7.09 -3.57
N THR A 241 -2.58 -7.97 -4.52
CA THR A 241 -2.96 -9.36 -4.26
C THR A 241 -1.92 -10.08 -3.41
N GLU A 242 -0.63 -10.02 -3.75
CA GLU A 242 0.43 -10.69 -2.99
C GLU A 242 0.53 -10.17 -1.55
N TRP A 243 0.37 -8.86 -1.36
CA TRP A 243 0.41 -8.27 -0.03
C TRP A 243 -0.81 -8.67 0.82
N ILE A 244 -1.99 -8.69 0.22
CA ILE A 244 -3.22 -9.13 0.90
C ILE A 244 -3.15 -10.62 1.24
N ASP A 245 -2.70 -11.47 0.30
CA ASP A 245 -2.51 -12.91 0.52
C ASP A 245 -1.54 -13.15 1.71
N TYR A 246 -0.43 -12.43 1.74
CA TYR A 246 0.49 -12.44 2.87
C TYR A 246 -0.20 -12.07 4.20
N LYS A 247 -1.03 -11.02 4.22
CA LYS A 247 -1.77 -10.60 5.43
C LYS A 247 -2.80 -11.64 5.86
N VAL A 248 -3.48 -12.28 4.92
CA VAL A 248 -4.40 -13.39 5.19
C VAL A 248 -3.65 -14.56 5.82
N ALA A 249 -2.51 -14.94 5.25
CA ALA A 249 -1.68 -16.01 5.79
C ALA A 249 -1.15 -15.66 7.20
N GLN A 250 -0.69 -14.44 7.44
CA GLN A 250 -0.28 -13.99 8.77
C GLN A 250 -1.42 -14.12 9.80
N MET A 251 -2.63 -13.72 9.43
CA MET A 251 -3.80 -13.84 10.30
C MET A 251 -4.12 -15.30 10.60
N ALA A 252 -4.07 -16.17 9.59
CA ALA A 252 -4.33 -17.59 9.73
C ALA A 252 -3.31 -18.26 10.67
N PHE A 253 -2.02 -18.01 10.49
CA PHE A 253 -0.97 -18.55 11.35
C PHE A 253 -1.03 -17.98 12.77
N ALA A 254 -1.33 -16.69 12.93
CA ALA A 254 -1.50 -16.08 14.25
C ALA A 254 -2.65 -16.71 15.03
N SER A 255 -3.75 -17.09 14.37
CA SER A 255 -4.87 -17.79 15.01
C SER A 255 -4.51 -19.19 15.55
N LEU A 256 -3.45 -19.79 15.00
CA LEU A 256 -2.86 -21.05 15.45
C LEU A 256 -1.73 -20.86 16.47
N GLY A 257 -1.45 -19.63 16.90
CA GLY A 257 -0.33 -19.30 17.77
C GLY A 257 1.04 -19.37 17.10
N ILE A 258 1.07 -19.42 15.76
CA ILE A 258 2.30 -19.48 14.96
C ILE A 258 2.71 -18.07 14.54
N SER A 259 3.92 -17.67 14.90
CA SER A 259 4.51 -16.40 14.45
C SER A 259 5.20 -16.57 13.09
N CYS A 260 4.80 -15.77 12.11
CA CYS A 260 5.50 -15.70 10.84
C CYS A 260 6.90 -15.06 10.99
N LYS A 261 7.79 -15.34 10.05
CA LYS A 261 9.10 -14.68 9.95
C LYS A 261 8.89 -13.17 9.87
N SER A 262 9.49 -12.43 10.79
CA SER A 262 9.44 -10.95 10.79
C SER A 262 10.16 -10.32 9.61
N GLU A 263 11.05 -11.09 8.98
CA GLU A 263 11.91 -10.68 7.89
C GLU A 263 11.19 -10.69 6.54
N TYR A 264 10.02 -11.31 6.42
CA TYR A 264 9.28 -11.35 5.16
C TYR A 264 8.10 -10.37 5.17
N ILE A 265 8.22 -9.34 4.36
CA ILE A 265 7.13 -8.41 3.99
C ILE A 265 7.15 -8.33 2.45
N PRO A 266 6.08 -8.66 1.73
CA PRO A 266 6.09 -8.72 0.26
C PRO A 266 6.44 -7.39 -0.39
N ASP A 267 5.97 -6.30 0.19
CA ASP A 267 6.22 -4.95 -0.32
C ASP A 267 6.18 -3.91 0.81
N ILE A 268 7.34 -3.38 1.19
CA ILE A 268 7.44 -2.35 2.24
C ILE A 268 7.00 -0.97 1.76
N LEU A 269 6.95 -0.74 0.44
CA LEU A 269 6.55 0.52 -0.18
C LEU A 269 5.10 0.47 -0.70
N ILE A 270 4.33 -0.50 -0.26
CA ILE A 270 2.96 -0.68 -0.75
C ILE A 270 2.10 0.56 -0.54
N TYR A 271 2.25 1.23 0.59
CA TYR A 271 1.47 2.44 0.90
C TYR A 271 1.82 3.59 -0.05
N ASP A 272 3.11 3.76 -0.36
CA ASP A 272 3.56 4.75 -1.33
C ASP A 272 3.05 4.40 -2.74
N LYS A 273 3.23 3.16 -3.17
CA LYS A 273 2.77 2.69 -4.48
C LYS A 273 1.27 2.87 -4.68
N CYS A 274 0.45 2.56 -3.66
CA CYS A 274 -1.00 2.75 -3.72
C CYS A 274 -1.38 4.22 -3.89
N CYS A 275 -0.67 5.13 -3.23
CA CYS A 275 -0.99 6.56 -3.23
C CYS A 275 -0.59 7.27 -4.52
N LEU A 276 0.39 6.72 -5.25
CA LEU A 276 0.98 7.36 -6.43
C LEU A 276 0.27 7.01 -7.73
N LEU A 277 -0.64 6.04 -7.73
CA LEU A 277 -1.41 5.67 -8.92
C LEU A 277 -2.75 6.38 -8.97
N LYS A 278 -3.00 7.06 -10.10
CA LYS A 278 -4.26 7.73 -10.42
C LYS A 278 -4.77 7.30 -11.79
N GLY A 279 -6.09 7.37 -12.00
CA GLY A 279 -6.70 7.05 -13.28
C GLY A 279 -6.20 7.93 -14.41
N LYS A 280 -5.97 7.35 -15.59
CA LYS A 280 -5.42 8.07 -16.76
C LYS A 280 -6.26 9.27 -17.21
N ALA A 281 -7.55 9.29 -16.90
CA ALA A 281 -8.42 10.44 -17.17
C ALA A 281 -7.94 11.76 -16.51
N TRP A 282 -7.12 11.65 -15.46
CA TRP A 282 -6.57 12.78 -14.70
C TRP A 282 -5.17 13.21 -15.15
N GLU A 283 -4.59 12.56 -16.17
CA GLU A 283 -3.20 12.78 -16.62
C GLU A 283 -2.88 14.24 -16.95
N LYS A 284 -3.88 15.01 -17.40
CA LYS A 284 -3.71 16.44 -17.71
C LYS A 284 -3.46 17.32 -16.49
N GLU A 285 -3.71 16.82 -15.27
CA GLU A 285 -3.47 17.57 -14.04
C GLU A 285 -1.99 17.60 -13.65
N GLU A 286 -1.18 16.70 -14.21
CA GLU A 286 0.28 16.63 -14.04
C GLU A 286 0.72 16.81 -12.57
N GLU A 287 0.09 16.07 -11.67
CA GLU A 287 0.21 16.27 -10.22
C GLU A 287 1.54 15.76 -9.64
N TRP A 288 1.84 16.35 -8.50
CA TRP A 288 2.92 15.98 -7.57
C TRP A 288 2.37 15.80 -6.17
#